data_9ce63e59d7b003abbd4c26e893bac84f
#
_entry.id   9ce63e59d7b003abbd4c26e893bac84f
#
_cell.length_a   1.000
_cell.length_b   1.000
_cell.length_c   1.000
_cell.angle_alpha   90.00
_cell.angle_beta   90.00
_cell.angle_gamma   90.00
#
_symmetry.space_group_name_H-M   'P 1'
#
loop_
_entity.id
_entity.type
_entity.pdbx_description
1 polymer ?
#
loop_
_entity_poly.entity_id
_entity_poly.type
_entity_poly.pdbx_seq_one_letter_code
_entity_poly.pdbx_strand_id
1 'polypeptide(L)'
;IGLNFIEDKEYATLSLRPELFFTDKDMPKEQRQEVSRQYFSKLWNKKYDETLKEWESIIFKSNHLKFCIPKGNERFQFQISNNSSLSLLLGKDHDPAIIIPQQLSNRILFRGGIIPEPLLCFPSINAERDNFDWNQMRGLVRNKPTDYWKDEKFSIGVSLSVIAPIEKSGRFASFISNLSRNLSPVKKDHDYLVDYPGFNSAYHTQLFIPSPGTDKWQYSKLYYTSAYEIASDITLKINRLAINGQSVILIFIPKEWEKFKTLNHKGEKIDLHNYIKAYCASRGITTQLIEEKTLTDIMLCEKIWWLSLAIYVKSLRTPWTLASLDENTAYAGIGYSILSKVDNEQHVVMGCSHIYNRFGEGLKYKLQKVNNPIFDRKNNPYMSYEEAYKFGTMIQNLFLESMDKLPTRVVIHKRTHFRNDEINGIKDSLKAAGIETVELLTIEFECERKELPYDINRYGVGIHNYPIKRGAYIVISDNTFLLWTHGVVPSIRNESLSYYPGGIGIPAPLKITRYSGSSTVQTIATEILGFTKMNWNSFNLYTKLPATIDTSNTLAQVSHLLRHKSEQTFDYRLFI
;
A
#
# COMPACT_ATOMS: atom_id res chain seq x y z
N ILE A 1 26.68 0.68 -7.49
CA ILE A 1 26.68 1.32 -8.82
C ILE A 1 25.70 0.55 -9.67
N GLY A 2 24.66 1.20 -10.10
CA GLY A 2 23.67 0.64 -11.04
C GLY A 2 23.85 1.30 -12.42
N LEU A 3 23.76 0.50 -13.48
CA LEU A 3 23.72 0.99 -14.84
C LEU A 3 22.29 0.83 -15.36
N ASN A 4 21.68 1.93 -15.77
CA ASN A 4 20.33 1.94 -16.30
C ASN A 4 20.37 2.47 -17.74
N PHE A 5 19.64 1.81 -18.63
CA PHE A 5 19.42 2.26 -20.00
C PHE A 5 18.05 2.91 -20.10
N ILE A 6 17.97 4.01 -20.79
CA ILE A 6 16.71 4.66 -21.16
C ILE A 6 16.30 4.04 -22.50
N GLU A 7 15.24 3.22 -22.49
CA GLU A 7 14.88 2.31 -23.58
C GLU A 7 14.69 2.97 -24.96
N ASP A 8 14.23 4.23 -24.99
CA ASP A 8 13.98 4.94 -26.25
C ASP A 8 15.13 5.88 -26.68
N LYS A 9 16.20 5.92 -25.92
CA LYS A 9 17.38 6.74 -26.22
C LYS A 9 18.62 5.95 -25.85
N GLU A 10 19.60 5.96 -26.71
CA GLU A 10 20.89 5.26 -26.54
C GLU A 10 21.76 5.83 -25.41
N TYR A 11 21.13 6.22 -24.28
CA TYR A 11 21.82 6.76 -23.13
C TYR A 11 21.89 5.76 -21.98
N ALA A 12 23.08 5.52 -21.50
CA ALA A 12 23.31 4.85 -20.24
C ALA A 12 23.35 5.85 -19.10
N THR A 13 22.59 5.63 -18.05
CA THR A 13 22.64 6.44 -16.83
C THR A 13 23.40 5.70 -15.73
N LEU A 14 24.25 6.44 -15.00
CA LEU A 14 24.99 5.92 -13.87
C LEU A 14 24.33 6.39 -12.58
N SER A 15 23.82 5.45 -11.78
CA SER A 15 23.31 5.73 -10.45
C SER A 15 24.38 5.42 -9.40
N LEU A 16 24.70 6.40 -8.57
CA LEU A 16 25.62 6.23 -7.43
C LEU A 16 24.83 6.27 -6.14
N ARG A 17 25.10 5.29 -5.28
CA ARG A 17 24.52 5.20 -3.94
C ARG A 17 25.64 5.14 -2.91
N PRO A 18 25.66 6.05 -1.92
CA PRO A 18 26.55 5.91 -0.78
C PRO A 18 26.08 4.77 0.11
N GLU A 19 26.98 3.92 0.51
CA GLU A 19 26.72 2.84 1.46
C GLU A 19 27.73 2.89 2.60
N LEU A 20 27.26 2.62 3.82
CA LEU A 20 28.12 2.43 4.97
C LEU A 20 28.57 0.99 5.02
N PHE A 21 29.90 0.79 4.97
CA PHE A 21 30.53 -0.48 5.21
C PHE A 21 31.04 -0.55 6.65
N PHE A 22 30.62 -1.58 7.36
CA PHE A 22 31.15 -1.90 8.69
C PHE A 22 32.25 -2.95 8.53
N THR A 23 33.46 -2.57 8.90
CA THR A 23 34.64 -3.48 8.85
C THR A 23 34.61 -4.49 10.00
N ASP A 24 34.00 -4.12 11.12
CA ASP A 24 33.80 -5.05 12.23
C ASP A 24 32.59 -5.95 11.94
N LYS A 25 32.88 -7.23 11.65
CA LYS A 25 31.83 -8.23 11.35
C LYS A 25 31.03 -8.65 12.59
N ASP A 26 31.58 -8.47 13.77
CA ASP A 26 30.98 -8.88 15.05
C ASP A 26 30.10 -7.81 15.68
N MET A 27 30.05 -6.62 15.08
CA MET A 27 29.20 -5.53 15.57
C MET A 27 27.72 -5.95 15.53
N PRO A 28 26.97 -5.88 16.65
CA PRO A 28 25.56 -6.22 16.71
C PRO A 28 24.71 -5.43 15.73
N LYS A 29 23.64 -6.03 15.22
CA LYS A 29 22.75 -5.42 14.21
C LYS A 29 22.16 -4.10 14.71
N GLU A 30 21.76 -4.04 15.98
CA GLU A 30 21.17 -2.85 16.62
C GLU A 30 22.19 -1.71 16.67
N GLN A 31 23.43 -2.02 16.99
CA GLN A 31 24.52 -1.02 17.03
C GLN A 31 24.87 -0.52 15.63
N ARG A 32 24.88 -1.41 14.61
CA ARG A 32 25.04 -1.01 13.20
C ARG A 32 23.91 -0.07 12.74
N GLN A 33 22.69 -0.36 13.14
CA GLN A 33 21.54 0.49 12.81
C GLN A 33 21.64 1.86 13.48
N GLU A 34 22.07 1.92 14.74
CA GLU A 34 22.22 3.19 15.46
C GLU A 34 23.34 4.04 14.86
N VAL A 35 24.50 3.46 14.58
CA VAL A 35 25.62 4.16 13.89
C VAL A 35 25.19 4.66 12.52
N SER A 36 24.46 3.84 11.74
CA SER A 36 23.90 4.26 10.45
C SER A 36 22.96 5.44 10.61
N ARG A 37 22.08 5.39 11.59
CA ARG A 37 21.10 6.46 11.86
C ARG A 37 21.81 7.76 12.24
N GLN A 38 22.81 7.71 13.11
CA GLN A 38 23.61 8.88 13.51
C GLN A 38 24.42 9.45 12.34
N TYR A 39 25.01 8.61 11.51
CA TYR A 39 25.76 9.06 10.34
C TYR A 39 24.87 9.76 9.33
N PHE A 40 23.75 9.16 8.97
CA PHE A 40 22.81 9.76 8.03
C PHE A 40 22.12 11.00 8.61
N SER A 41 21.83 11.03 9.91
CA SER A 41 21.34 12.23 10.59
C SER A 41 22.32 13.41 10.48
N LYS A 42 23.63 13.16 10.61
CA LYS A 42 24.66 14.17 10.39
C LYS A 42 24.75 14.62 8.93
N LEU A 43 24.57 13.72 7.99
CA LEU A 43 24.51 14.03 6.55
C LEU A 43 23.33 14.94 6.22
N TRP A 44 22.15 14.66 6.77
CA TRP A 44 20.97 15.50 6.63
C TRP A 44 21.15 16.90 7.20
N ASN A 45 21.80 17.01 8.35
CA ASN A 45 22.06 18.26 9.03
C ASN A 45 23.21 19.05 8.37
N LYS A 46 24.07 18.42 7.58
CA LYS A 46 25.26 19.01 6.98
C LYS A 46 25.10 19.35 5.51
N LYS A 47 23.94 19.85 5.10
CA LYS A 47 23.74 20.34 3.75
C LYS A 47 24.07 19.26 2.70
N TYR A 48 23.14 18.36 2.50
CA TYR A 48 23.14 17.34 1.46
C TYR A 48 23.61 17.88 0.11
N ASP A 49 23.29 19.14 -0.20
CA ASP A 49 23.73 19.90 -1.37
C ASP A 49 25.26 20.03 -1.47
N GLU A 50 25.97 20.22 -0.37
CA GLU A 50 27.44 20.33 -0.38
C GLU A 50 28.09 18.98 -0.69
N THR A 51 27.55 17.91 -0.10
CA THR A 51 28.03 16.55 -0.36
C THR A 51 27.76 16.13 -1.80
N LEU A 52 26.57 16.43 -2.34
CA LEU A 52 26.27 16.18 -3.75
C LEU A 52 27.18 16.98 -4.68
N LYS A 53 27.40 18.27 -4.43
CA LYS A 53 28.30 19.10 -5.22
C LYS A 53 29.74 18.60 -5.16
N GLU A 54 30.17 18.11 -4.02
CA GLU A 54 31.49 17.48 -3.86
C GLU A 54 31.60 16.23 -4.72
N TRP A 55 30.63 15.35 -4.67
CA TRP A 55 30.62 14.13 -5.48
C TRP A 55 30.47 14.42 -6.96
N GLU A 56 29.62 15.36 -7.34
CA GLU A 56 29.52 15.84 -8.71
C GLU A 56 30.86 16.40 -9.21
N SER A 57 31.54 17.17 -8.37
CA SER A 57 32.85 17.71 -8.71
C SER A 57 33.90 16.61 -8.92
N ILE A 58 33.86 15.54 -8.15
CA ILE A 58 34.76 14.39 -8.31
C ILE A 58 34.43 13.62 -9.59
N ILE A 59 33.14 13.38 -9.86
CA ILE A 59 32.68 12.60 -11.01
C ILE A 59 32.87 13.37 -12.32
N PHE A 60 32.54 14.66 -12.35
CA PHE A 60 32.51 15.46 -13.58
C PHE A 60 33.80 16.23 -13.86
N LYS A 61 34.68 16.44 -12.88
CA LYS A 61 35.99 17.04 -13.12
C LYS A 61 36.95 16.12 -13.85
N SER A 62 36.76 14.80 -13.76
CA SER A 62 37.58 13.88 -14.51
C SER A 62 36.87 13.51 -15.81
N ASN A 63 37.21 14.19 -16.90
CA ASN A 63 36.77 13.84 -18.27
C ASN A 63 37.13 12.40 -18.69
N HIS A 64 37.70 11.60 -17.82
CA HIS A 64 38.27 10.29 -18.09
C HIS A 64 37.85 9.20 -17.11
N LEU A 65 36.79 9.38 -16.29
CA LEU A 65 36.29 8.31 -15.45
C LEU A 65 35.78 7.16 -16.31
N LYS A 66 36.56 6.09 -16.34
CA LYS A 66 36.18 4.82 -16.98
C LYS A 66 35.64 3.88 -15.91
N PHE A 67 34.44 3.40 -16.12
CA PHE A 67 33.85 2.39 -15.27
C PHE A 67 33.97 1.03 -15.95
N CYS A 68 34.35 0.02 -15.18
CA CYS A 68 34.43 -1.35 -15.64
C CYS A 68 33.45 -2.18 -14.81
N ILE A 69 32.40 -2.69 -15.44
CA ILE A 69 31.41 -3.56 -14.79
C ILE A 69 31.66 -4.99 -15.23
N PRO A 70 32.07 -5.88 -14.31
CA PRO A 70 32.20 -7.29 -14.62
C PRO A 70 30.83 -7.95 -14.78
N LYS A 71 30.60 -8.64 -15.88
CA LYS A 71 29.43 -9.49 -16.10
C LYS A 71 29.90 -10.88 -16.57
N GLY A 72 30.03 -11.78 -15.62
CA GLY A 72 30.65 -13.07 -15.88
C GLY A 72 32.14 -12.92 -16.25
N ASN A 73 32.56 -13.44 -17.39
CA ASN A 73 33.92 -13.31 -17.91
C ASN A 73 34.15 -12.05 -18.76
N GLU A 74 33.11 -11.27 -19.01
CA GLU A 74 33.17 -10.05 -19.82
C GLU A 74 33.27 -8.80 -18.93
N ARG A 75 33.93 -7.78 -19.45
CA ARG A 75 34.06 -6.48 -18.79
C ARG A 75 33.53 -5.41 -19.73
N PHE A 76 32.47 -4.73 -19.32
CA PHE A 76 31.95 -3.58 -20.03
C PHE A 76 32.62 -2.30 -19.53
N GLN A 77 33.19 -1.53 -20.46
CA GLN A 77 33.78 -0.24 -20.14
C GLN A 77 32.86 0.88 -20.59
N PHE A 78 32.62 1.82 -19.69
CA PHE A 78 31.82 3.01 -19.94
C PHE A 78 32.66 4.26 -19.66
N GLN A 79 32.50 5.27 -20.48
CA GLN A 79 33.12 6.58 -20.29
C GLN A 79 32.03 7.63 -20.13
N ILE A 80 32.17 8.51 -19.13
CA ILE A 80 31.27 9.65 -18.99
C ILE A 80 31.56 10.64 -20.13
N SER A 81 30.54 10.96 -20.92
CA SER A 81 30.62 11.96 -21.97
C SER A 81 30.10 13.31 -21.48
N ASN A 82 30.88 14.35 -21.67
CA ASN A 82 30.48 15.73 -21.36
C ASN A 82 29.74 16.43 -22.51
N ASN A 83 29.51 15.73 -23.64
CA ASN A 83 29.00 16.32 -24.87
C ASN A 83 27.48 16.14 -25.08
N SER A 84 26.73 15.75 -24.08
CA SER A 84 25.28 15.66 -24.23
C SER A 84 24.64 17.06 -24.31
N SER A 85 24.10 17.39 -25.45
CA SER A 85 23.31 18.61 -25.61
C SER A 85 21.98 18.46 -24.89
N LEU A 86 21.70 19.30 -23.90
CA LEU A 86 20.44 19.33 -23.16
C LEU A 86 19.21 19.54 -24.06
N SER A 87 19.36 20.25 -25.15
CA SER A 87 18.31 20.51 -26.15
C SER A 87 17.79 19.23 -26.81
N LEU A 88 18.64 18.19 -26.95
CA LEU A 88 18.23 16.89 -27.47
C LEU A 88 17.34 16.11 -26.48
N LEU A 89 17.46 16.36 -25.18
CA LEU A 89 16.78 15.65 -24.11
C LEU A 89 15.42 16.28 -23.75
N LEU A 90 15.29 17.59 -23.87
CA LEU A 90 14.05 18.32 -23.56
C LEU A 90 12.98 18.17 -24.66
N GLY A 91 13.37 17.75 -25.86
CA GLY A 91 12.48 17.69 -27.01
C GLY A 91 12.06 19.07 -27.53
N LYS A 92 11.23 19.09 -28.58
CA LYS A 92 10.80 20.34 -29.25
C LYS A 92 9.78 21.16 -28.44
N ASP A 93 9.17 20.57 -27.41
CA ASP A 93 8.03 21.16 -26.69
C ASP A 93 8.38 21.70 -25.31
N HIS A 94 9.65 21.95 -25.00
CA HIS A 94 9.99 22.62 -23.74
C HIS A 94 9.65 24.11 -23.81
N ASP A 95 9.18 24.66 -22.72
CA ASP A 95 8.91 26.09 -22.60
C ASP A 95 10.23 26.86 -22.79
N PRO A 96 10.36 27.71 -23.84
CA PRO A 96 11.57 28.49 -24.10
C PRO A 96 11.88 29.49 -22.99
N ALA A 97 10.93 29.79 -22.11
CA ALA A 97 11.17 30.63 -20.93
C ALA A 97 11.94 29.91 -19.81
N ILE A 98 12.13 28.58 -19.89
CA ILE A 98 12.93 27.83 -18.92
C ILE A 98 14.40 28.05 -19.24
N ILE A 99 15.06 28.89 -18.44
CA ILE A 99 16.51 29.09 -18.50
C ILE A 99 17.17 27.88 -17.82
N ILE A 100 17.88 27.08 -18.60
CA ILE A 100 18.66 25.95 -18.09
C ILE A 100 20.05 26.48 -17.70
N PRO A 101 20.39 26.49 -16.40
CA PRO A 101 21.71 26.94 -15.97
C PRO A 101 22.82 26.07 -16.57
N GLN A 102 23.92 26.70 -16.95
CA GLN A 102 25.09 26.03 -17.53
C GLN A 102 25.65 24.92 -16.62
N GLN A 103 25.41 25.02 -15.32
CA GLN A 103 25.76 24.01 -14.31
C GLN A 103 25.04 22.67 -14.51
N LEU A 104 23.95 22.61 -15.28
CA LEU A 104 23.19 21.40 -15.62
C LEU A 104 23.53 20.86 -17.01
N SER A 105 24.46 21.42 -17.74
CA SER A 105 24.79 21.01 -19.10
C SER A 105 25.18 19.54 -19.24
N ASN A 106 25.62 18.91 -18.13
CA ASN A 106 26.02 17.51 -18.06
C ASN A 106 24.96 16.60 -17.43
N ARG A 107 23.74 17.08 -17.19
CA ARG A 107 22.65 16.34 -16.57
C ARG A 107 21.55 16.03 -17.57
N ILE A 108 20.93 14.86 -17.38
CA ILE A 108 19.75 14.48 -18.14
C ILE A 108 18.53 15.08 -17.44
N LEU A 109 17.78 15.91 -18.16
CA LEU A 109 16.49 16.44 -17.69
C LEU A 109 15.35 15.63 -18.31
N PHE A 110 14.44 15.20 -17.47
CA PHE A 110 13.22 14.53 -17.86
C PHE A 110 12.02 15.45 -17.71
N ARG A 111 11.00 15.25 -18.54
CA ARG A 111 9.70 15.85 -18.31
C ARG A 111 9.11 15.26 -17.05
N GLY A 112 8.51 16.06 -16.21
CA GLY A 112 7.91 15.61 -14.97
C GLY A 112 7.08 16.70 -14.32
N GLY A 113 6.60 16.41 -13.13
CA GLY A 113 5.81 17.34 -12.35
C GLY A 113 5.59 16.83 -10.93
N ILE A 114 4.71 17.51 -10.21
CA ILE A 114 4.31 17.14 -8.86
C ILE A 114 2.78 17.07 -8.83
N ILE A 115 2.25 15.91 -8.51
CA ILE A 115 0.83 15.73 -8.23
C ILE A 115 0.56 16.23 -6.81
N PRO A 116 -0.45 17.05 -6.58
CA PRO A 116 -0.81 17.51 -5.24
C PRO A 116 -1.25 16.34 -4.37
N GLU A 117 -1.16 16.52 -3.04
CA GLU A 117 -1.61 15.49 -2.09
C GLU A 117 -3.09 15.19 -2.30
N PRO A 118 -3.46 13.91 -2.49
CA PRO A 118 -4.84 13.53 -2.76
C PRO A 118 -5.78 13.88 -1.61
N LEU A 119 -6.92 14.45 -1.96
CA LEU A 119 -7.99 14.76 -1.02
C LEU A 119 -8.87 13.54 -0.80
N LEU A 120 -9.22 13.32 0.45
CA LEU A 120 -10.20 12.34 0.89
C LEU A 120 -11.56 13.02 0.98
N CYS A 121 -12.61 12.27 0.64
CA CYS A 121 -13.99 12.72 0.71
C CYS A 121 -14.65 12.17 1.97
N PHE A 122 -15.31 13.06 2.68
CA PHE A 122 -16.14 12.79 3.85
C PHE A 122 -17.51 13.45 3.61
N PRO A 123 -18.63 12.78 3.85
CA PRO A 123 -19.93 13.42 3.69
C PRO A 123 -20.10 14.58 4.67
N SER A 124 -20.75 15.62 4.21
CA SER A 124 -21.06 16.80 5.03
C SER A 124 -22.21 16.51 5.99
N ILE A 125 -22.18 17.15 7.15
CA ILE A 125 -23.32 17.21 8.09
C ILE A 125 -24.54 17.92 7.42
N ASN A 126 -24.27 18.88 6.56
CA ASN A 126 -25.26 19.56 5.74
C ASN A 126 -25.23 18.93 4.35
N ALA A 127 -26.26 18.19 3.98
CA ALA A 127 -26.36 17.30 2.82
C ALA A 127 -25.98 17.88 1.43
N GLU A 128 -25.66 19.15 1.32
CA GLU A 128 -25.44 19.85 0.06
C GLU A 128 -23.98 19.89 -0.43
N ARG A 129 -22.99 19.55 0.41
CA ARG A 129 -21.56 19.62 0.04
C ARG A 129 -20.74 18.50 0.66
N ASP A 130 -19.95 17.82 -0.15
CA ASP A 130 -18.89 16.94 0.34
C ASP A 130 -17.79 17.76 1.02
N ASN A 131 -17.29 17.29 2.16
CA ASN A 131 -16.13 17.86 2.81
C ASN A 131 -14.89 17.09 2.43
N PHE A 132 -13.82 17.81 2.17
CA PHE A 132 -12.54 17.26 1.75
C PHE A 132 -11.48 17.54 2.80
N ASP A 133 -10.66 16.54 3.06
CA ASP A 133 -9.44 16.69 3.85
C ASP A 133 -8.36 15.73 3.32
N TRP A 134 -7.11 16.14 3.34
CA TRP A 134 -6.00 15.24 3.02
C TRP A 134 -5.59 14.37 4.23
N ASN A 135 -5.98 14.75 5.45
CA ASN A 135 -5.68 14.04 6.69
C ASN A 135 -6.89 13.19 7.13
N GLN A 136 -6.69 11.88 7.24
CA GLN A 136 -7.73 10.91 7.56
C GLN A 136 -8.37 11.17 8.93
N MET A 137 -7.54 11.34 9.98
CA MET A 137 -8.02 11.53 11.36
C MET A 137 -8.76 12.85 11.50
N ARG A 138 -8.17 13.93 10.98
CA ARG A 138 -8.78 15.27 11.01
C ARG A 138 -10.09 15.29 10.23
N GLY A 139 -10.11 14.62 9.08
CA GLY A 139 -11.31 14.48 8.26
C GLY A 139 -12.44 13.79 9.03
N LEU A 140 -12.16 12.67 9.70
CA LEU A 140 -13.13 11.97 10.54
C LEU A 140 -13.65 12.81 11.72
N VAL A 141 -12.75 13.50 12.43
CA VAL A 141 -13.13 14.32 13.60
C VAL A 141 -13.98 15.51 13.20
N ARG A 142 -13.71 16.15 12.05
CA ARG A 142 -14.45 17.34 11.57
C ARG A 142 -15.72 17.03 10.84
N ASN A 143 -15.78 15.85 10.22
CA ASN A 143 -16.86 15.43 9.34
C ASN A 143 -17.42 14.10 9.83
N LYS A 144 -18.14 13.40 8.97
CA LYS A 144 -18.67 12.07 9.25
C LYS A 144 -18.00 11.03 8.35
N PRO A 145 -17.90 9.76 8.77
CA PRO A 145 -17.46 8.71 7.87
C PRO A 145 -18.42 8.53 6.69
N THR A 146 -17.92 7.98 5.60
CA THR A 146 -18.66 7.85 4.33
C THR A 146 -19.99 7.10 4.48
N ASP A 147 -20.04 6.06 5.31
CA ASP A 147 -21.26 5.25 5.49
C ASP A 147 -22.25 5.79 6.52
N TYR A 148 -22.03 6.97 7.03
CA TYR A 148 -22.90 7.56 8.05
C TYR A 148 -24.38 7.60 7.62
N TRP A 149 -24.65 7.79 6.34
CA TRP A 149 -26.01 7.93 5.79
C TRP A 149 -26.72 6.61 5.49
N LYS A 150 -26.03 5.47 5.64
CA LYS A 150 -26.54 4.13 5.30
C LYS A 150 -27.06 3.37 6.51
N ASP A 151 -27.71 4.06 7.43
CA ASP A 151 -28.21 3.48 8.69
C ASP A 151 -29.15 2.29 8.48
N GLU A 152 -29.87 2.21 7.36
CA GLU A 152 -30.76 1.08 7.05
C GLU A 152 -30.03 -0.27 6.85
N LYS A 153 -28.75 -0.22 6.47
CA LYS A 153 -27.91 -1.43 6.28
C LYS A 153 -27.17 -1.87 7.54
N PHE A 154 -27.04 -1.00 8.53
CA PHE A 154 -26.23 -1.24 9.70
C PHE A 154 -27.07 -1.29 10.97
N SER A 155 -26.73 -2.19 11.88
CA SER A 155 -27.23 -2.14 13.25
C SER A 155 -26.95 -0.77 13.89
N ILE A 156 -27.75 -0.36 14.86
CA ILE A 156 -27.71 0.96 15.55
C ILE A 156 -26.33 1.31 16.15
N GLY A 157 -25.30 0.48 15.96
CA GLY A 157 -23.95 0.71 16.43
C GLY A 157 -23.00 -0.41 16.04
N VAL A 158 -21.77 -0.32 16.52
CA VAL A 158 -20.74 -1.35 16.35
C VAL A 158 -20.66 -2.20 17.61
N SER A 159 -20.90 -3.48 17.48
CA SER A 159 -20.82 -4.43 18.60
C SER A 159 -19.48 -5.16 18.61
N LEU A 160 -18.85 -5.27 19.77
CA LEU A 160 -17.66 -6.08 19.98
C LEU A 160 -17.99 -7.40 20.66
N SER A 161 -17.22 -8.43 20.34
CA SER A 161 -17.09 -9.65 21.12
C SER A 161 -15.61 -9.89 21.43
N VAL A 162 -15.30 -10.62 22.47
CA VAL A 162 -13.92 -10.78 22.95
C VAL A 162 -13.60 -12.26 23.21
N ILE A 163 -12.37 -12.65 22.83
CA ILE A 163 -11.74 -13.91 23.23
C ILE A 163 -10.42 -13.56 23.91
N ALA A 164 -10.27 -13.93 25.18
CA ALA A 164 -9.04 -13.66 25.95
C ALA A 164 -8.85 -14.73 27.05
N PRO A 165 -7.59 -15.02 27.46
CA PRO A 165 -7.35 -15.83 28.64
C PRO A 165 -7.96 -15.20 29.89
N ILE A 166 -8.52 -16.04 30.78
CA ILE A 166 -9.18 -15.57 32.00
C ILE A 166 -8.23 -14.72 32.88
N GLU A 167 -6.98 -15.15 32.97
CA GLU A 167 -5.95 -14.53 33.81
C GLU A 167 -5.57 -13.13 33.33
N LYS A 168 -5.78 -12.82 32.05
CA LYS A 168 -5.42 -11.53 31.43
C LYS A 168 -6.63 -10.69 31.04
N SER A 169 -7.85 -11.21 31.26
CA SER A 169 -9.10 -10.57 30.82
C SER A 169 -9.29 -9.17 31.41
N GLY A 170 -8.99 -8.97 32.72
CA GLY A 170 -9.12 -7.66 33.36
C GLY A 170 -8.20 -6.59 32.73
N ARG A 171 -6.96 -6.98 32.43
CA ARG A 171 -5.99 -6.09 31.78
C ARG A 171 -6.43 -5.74 30.34
N PHE A 172 -6.93 -6.74 29.62
CA PHE A 172 -7.42 -6.51 28.25
C PHE A 172 -8.68 -5.65 28.25
N ALA A 173 -9.62 -5.87 29.19
CA ALA A 173 -10.81 -5.03 29.36
C ALA A 173 -10.46 -3.57 29.62
N SER A 174 -9.47 -3.31 30.50
CA SER A 174 -8.96 -1.96 30.74
C SER A 174 -8.36 -1.32 29.48
N PHE A 175 -7.63 -2.09 28.67
CA PHE A 175 -7.07 -1.58 27.42
C PHE A 175 -8.17 -1.20 26.42
N ILE A 176 -9.12 -2.08 26.13
CA ILE A 176 -10.18 -1.80 25.15
C ILE A 176 -11.16 -0.71 25.63
N SER A 177 -11.27 -0.44 26.93
CA SER A 177 -12.07 0.66 27.45
C SER A 177 -11.58 2.04 26.99
N ASN A 178 -10.29 2.16 26.60
CA ASN A 178 -9.74 3.38 26.02
C ASN A 178 -10.36 3.76 24.67
N LEU A 179 -11.01 2.83 23.97
CA LEU A 179 -11.78 3.12 22.76
C LEU A 179 -12.91 4.15 22.99
N SER A 180 -13.41 4.26 24.22
CA SER A 180 -14.47 5.23 24.58
C SER A 180 -13.93 6.52 25.23
N ARG A 181 -12.59 6.63 25.40
CA ARG A 181 -11.97 7.75 26.11
C ARG A 181 -11.36 8.77 25.14
N ASN A 182 -11.24 10.01 25.59
CA ASN A 182 -10.43 11.01 24.90
C ASN A 182 -8.95 10.79 25.24
N LEU A 183 -8.08 10.73 24.23
CA LEU A 183 -6.65 10.51 24.38
C LEU A 183 -5.88 11.49 23.51
N SER A 184 -4.77 12.03 24.05
CA SER A 184 -3.87 12.90 23.29
C SER A 184 -2.57 12.17 22.92
N PRO A 185 -1.99 12.45 21.73
CA PRO A 185 -0.68 11.93 21.35
C PRO A 185 0.41 12.38 22.33
N VAL A 186 1.31 11.47 22.69
CA VAL A 186 2.45 11.78 23.56
C VAL A 186 3.43 12.75 22.88
N LYS A 187 3.63 12.57 21.57
CA LYS A 187 4.46 13.45 20.76
C LYS A 187 3.55 14.28 19.85
N LYS A 188 3.50 15.58 20.12
CA LYS A 188 2.80 16.54 19.25
C LYS A 188 3.66 17.01 18.06
N ASP A 189 4.69 16.25 17.73
CA ASP A 189 5.71 16.65 16.75
C ASP A 189 5.21 16.57 15.29
N HIS A 190 3.99 16.10 15.07
CA HIS A 190 3.44 15.92 13.74
C HIS A 190 2.02 16.48 13.64
N ASP A 191 1.84 17.52 12.86
CA ASP A 191 0.53 18.16 12.62
C ASP A 191 -0.56 17.23 12.06
N TYR A 192 -0.21 15.99 11.67
CA TYR A 192 -1.17 15.03 11.18
C TYR A 192 -1.78 14.15 12.28
N LEU A 193 -1.15 14.06 13.45
CA LEU A 193 -1.72 13.35 14.61
C LEU A 193 -2.66 14.29 15.36
N VAL A 194 -3.89 13.86 15.52
CA VAL A 194 -4.90 14.60 16.26
C VAL A 194 -5.32 13.82 17.51
N ASP A 195 -5.86 14.52 18.50
CA ASP A 195 -6.43 13.89 19.68
C ASP A 195 -7.50 12.88 19.26
N TYR A 196 -7.52 11.73 19.93
CA TYR A 196 -8.56 10.73 19.74
C TYR A 196 -9.77 11.13 20.62
N PRO A 197 -10.93 11.45 20.03
CA PRO A 197 -12.06 11.98 20.77
C PRO A 197 -12.98 10.88 21.35
N GLY A 198 -12.54 9.63 21.32
CA GLY A 198 -13.37 8.46 21.58
C GLY A 198 -14.11 7.97 20.33
N PHE A 199 -14.41 6.66 20.29
CA PHE A 199 -14.99 6.00 19.12
C PHE A 199 -16.29 6.65 18.64
N ASN A 200 -17.21 6.90 19.58
CA ASN A 200 -18.52 7.46 19.24
C ASN A 200 -18.42 8.85 18.59
N SER A 201 -17.48 9.67 19.06
CA SER A 201 -17.26 11.01 18.50
C SER A 201 -16.48 10.96 17.17
N ALA A 202 -15.51 10.05 17.05
CA ALA A 202 -14.72 9.93 15.82
C ALA A 202 -15.54 9.38 14.64
N TYR A 203 -16.43 8.41 14.91
CA TYR A 203 -17.16 7.71 13.85
C TYR A 203 -18.67 7.99 13.84
N HIS A 204 -19.15 8.86 14.72
CA HIS A 204 -20.58 9.20 14.85
C HIS A 204 -21.52 7.98 14.95
N THR A 205 -21.02 6.90 15.57
CA THR A 205 -21.77 5.67 15.80
C THR A 205 -21.44 5.08 17.16
N GLN A 206 -22.38 4.43 17.80
CA GLN A 206 -22.19 3.88 19.14
C GLN A 206 -21.32 2.61 19.11
N LEU A 207 -20.39 2.50 20.06
CA LEU A 207 -19.59 1.30 20.28
C LEU A 207 -20.07 0.56 21.53
N PHE A 208 -20.41 -0.72 21.38
CA PHE A 208 -20.77 -1.61 22.48
C PHE A 208 -19.59 -2.50 22.85
N ILE A 209 -18.95 -2.21 23.96
CA ILE A 209 -17.79 -2.97 24.49
C ILE A 209 -18.31 -3.95 25.54
N PRO A 210 -18.11 -5.28 25.38
CA PRO A 210 -18.54 -6.25 26.37
C PRO A 210 -17.65 -6.24 27.61
N SER A 211 -18.21 -6.58 28.74
CA SER A 211 -17.48 -6.82 29.99
C SER A 211 -17.12 -8.31 30.14
N PRO A 212 -16.01 -8.64 30.84
CA PRO A 212 -15.71 -10.01 31.23
C PRO A 212 -16.89 -10.67 31.95
N GLY A 213 -17.19 -11.92 31.60
CA GLY A 213 -18.32 -12.68 32.16
C GLY A 213 -19.65 -12.53 31.41
N THR A 214 -19.73 -11.69 30.37
CA THR A 214 -20.92 -11.61 29.51
C THR A 214 -20.87 -12.65 28.39
N ASP A 215 -22.02 -12.93 27.73
CA ASP A 215 -22.12 -13.89 26.62
C ASP A 215 -21.22 -13.52 25.42
N LYS A 216 -20.88 -12.24 25.27
CA LYS A 216 -19.96 -11.73 24.25
C LYS A 216 -18.49 -11.80 24.65
N TRP A 217 -18.17 -12.39 25.83
CA TRP A 217 -16.80 -12.58 26.30
C TRP A 217 -16.52 -14.07 26.51
N GLN A 218 -15.68 -14.65 25.66
CA GLN A 218 -15.27 -16.04 25.74
C GLN A 218 -13.87 -16.15 26.33
N TYR A 219 -13.68 -17.07 27.28
CA TYR A 219 -12.39 -17.32 27.91
C TYR A 219 -11.62 -18.41 27.19
N SER A 220 -10.37 -18.12 26.79
CA SER A 220 -9.39 -19.08 26.29
C SER A 220 -8.46 -19.54 27.41
N LYS A 221 -7.68 -20.59 27.16
CA LYS A 221 -6.59 -20.98 28.07
C LYS A 221 -5.38 -20.02 27.86
N LEU A 222 -4.59 -19.84 28.91
CA LEU A 222 -3.32 -19.11 28.81
C LEU A 222 -2.21 -20.00 28.22
N TYR A 223 -2.22 -21.30 28.56
CA TYR A 223 -1.20 -22.24 28.12
C TYR A 223 -1.78 -23.30 27.20
N TYR A 224 -1.09 -23.52 26.09
CA TYR A 224 -1.38 -24.54 25.10
C TYR A 224 -0.11 -25.33 24.79
N THR A 225 -0.28 -26.53 24.22
CA THR A 225 0.82 -27.43 23.83
C THR A 225 1.22 -27.26 22.37
N SER A 226 0.35 -26.72 21.54
CA SER A 226 0.59 -26.54 20.09
C SER A 226 -0.22 -25.39 19.49
N ALA A 227 0.22 -24.90 18.32
CA ALA A 227 -0.53 -23.92 17.51
C ALA A 227 -1.88 -24.49 17.04
N TYR A 228 -1.98 -25.80 16.81
CA TYR A 228 -3.22 -26.45 16.42
C TYR A 228 -4.26 -26.41 17.55
N GLU A 229 -3.84 -26.63 18.78
CA GLU A 229 -4.73 -26.53 19.94
C GLU A 229 -5.27 -25.09 20.10
N ILE A 230 -4.42 -24.08 19.91
CA ILE A 230 -4.86 -22.66 19.89
C ILE A 230 -5.88 -22.43 18.78
N ALA A 231 -5.56 -22.84 17.56
CA ALA A 231 -6.45 -22.65 16.40
C ALA A 231 -7.82 -23.30 16.62
N SER A 232 -7.83 -24.52 17.14
CA SER A 232 -9.05 -25.30 17.42
C SER A 232 -9.91 -24.62 18.49
N ASP A 233 -9.29 -24.19 19.59
CA ASP A 233 -10.02 -23.54 20.70
C ASP A 233 -10.58 -22.19 20.28
N ILE A 234 -9.77 -21.37 19.59
CA ILE A 234 -10.19 -20.05 19.10
C ILE A 234 -11.32 -20.16 18.07
N THR A 235 -11.22 -21.09 17.10
CA THR A 235 -12.29 -21.25 16.08
C THR A 235 -13.60 -21.75 16.69
N LEU A 236 -13.55 -22.60 17.71
CA LEU A 236 -14.74 -23.02 18.46
C LEU A 236 -15.43 -21.83 19.15
N LYS A 237 -14.65 -20.94 19.77
CA LYS A 237 -15.18 -19.74 20.44
C LYS A 237 -15.72 -18.70 19.45
N ILE A 238 -15.04 -18.54 18.32
CA ILE A 238 -15.52 -17.70 17.22
C ILE A 238 -16.91 -18.16 16.77
N ASN A 239 -17.11 -19.47 16.57
CA ASN A 239 -18.41 -20.00 16.18
C ASN A 239 -19.51 -19.73 17.22
N ARG A 240 -19.19 -19.86 18.50
CA ARG A 240 -20.14 -19.54 19.58
C ARG A 240 -20.53 -18.07 19.58
N LEU A 241 -19.56 -17.17 19.39
CA LEU A 241 -19.81 -15.73 19.35
C LEU A 241 -20.59 -15.32 18.09
N ALA A 242 -20.36 -15.98 16.96
CA ALA A 242 -21.04 -15.67 15.69
C ALA A 242 -22.55 -16.00 15.74
N ILE A 243 -22.99 -16.94 16.57
CA ILE A 243 -24.41 -17.25 16.77
C ILE A 243 -25.17 -16.08 17.42
N ASN A 244 -24.47 -15.29 18.25
CA ASN A 244 -25.06 -14.16 19.00
C ASN A 244 -25.23 -12.88 18.19
N GLY A 245 -25.10 -12.97 16.86
CA GLY A 245 -25.27 -11.84 15.93
C GLY A 245 -23.97 -11.21 15.45
N GLN A 246 -24.10 -10.24 14.57
CA GLN A 246 -22.94 -9.58 13.94
C GLN A 246 -22.14 -8.76 14.96
N SER A 247 -20.86 -9.07 15.12
CA SER A 247 -19.93 -8.33 15.95
C SER A 247 -18.50 -8.44 15.39
N VAL A 248 -17.65 -7.47 15.72
CA VAL A 248 -16.21 -7.58 15.50
C VAL A 248 -15.60 -8.33 16.67
N ILE A 249 -15.00 -9.48 16.42
CA ILE A 249 -14.42 -10.32 17.46
C ILE A 249 -12.97 -9.93 17.71
N LEU A 250 -12.69 -9.38 18.87
CA LEU A 250 -11.33 -9.07 19.32
C LEU A 250 -10.71 -10.33 19.93
N ILE A 251 -9.55 -10.75 19.42
CA ILE A 251 -8.81 -11.91 19.90
C ILE A 251 -7.52 -11.44 20.54
N PHE A 252 -7.41 -11.61 21.84
CA PHE A 252 -6.18 -11.26 22.56
C PHE A 252 -5.13 -12.35 22.42
N ILE A 253 -3.93 -11.99 21.97
CA ILE A 253 -2.78 -12.87 21.78
C ILE A 253 -1.77 -12.60 22.91
N PRO A 254 -1.73 -13.45 23.95
CA PRO A 254 -0.80 -13.28 25.05
C PRO A 254 0.62 -13.67 24.64
N LYS A 255 1.61 -13.19 25.38
CA LYS A 255 3.02 -13.48 25.14
C LYS A 255 3.33 -14.99 25.16
N GLU A 256 2.61 -15.74 25.95
CA GLU A 256 2.75 -17.20 26.08
C GLU A 256 2.48 -17.94 24.76
N TRP A 257 1.74 -17.32 23.81
CA TRP A 257 1.44 -17.91 22.50
C TRP A 257 2.46 -17.54 21.41
N GLU A 258 3.40 -16.62 21.67
CA GLU A 258 4.37 -16.18 20.66
C GLU A 258 5.21 -17.30 20.04
N LYS A 259 5.46 -18.37 20.80
CA LYS A 259 6.17 -19.56 20.31
C LYS A 259 5.35 -20.42 19.34
N PHE A 260 4.05 -20.20 19.23
CA PHE A 260 3.12 -20.97 18.41
C PHE A 260 2.62 -20.19 17.18
N LYS A 261 3.49 -19.43 16.53
CA LYS A 261 3.12 -18.60 15.36
C LYS A 261 2.73 -19.41 14.14
N THR A 262 3.20 -20.65 14.01
CA THR A 262 2.96 -21.50 12.84
C THR A 262 2.34 -22.82 13.24
N LEU A 263 1.35 -23.24 12.47
CA LEU A 263 0.72 -24.56 12.57
C LEU A 263 1.03 -25.39 11.33
N ASN A 264 1.08 -26.71 11.48
CA ASN A 264 1.17 -27.63 10.36
C ASN A 264 -0.25 -28.10 10.01
N HIS A 265 -0.75 -27.66 8.86
CA HIS A 265 -2.06 -28.05 8.37
C HIS A 265 -1.91 -28.79 7.04
N LYS A 266 -2.27 -30.05 6.98
CA LYS A 266 -2.15 -30.91 5.78
C LYS A 266 -0.74 -30.91 5.17
N GLY A 267 0.31 -30.92 6.02
CA GLY A 267 1.70 -30.94 5.57
C GLY A 267 2.31 -29.57 5.23
N GLU A 268 1.53 -28.51 5.27
CA GLU A 268 2.01 -27.13 5.01
C GLU A 268 2.16 -26.36 6.32
N LYS A 269 3.23 -25.58 6.41
CA LYS A 269 3.42 -24.62 7.52
C LYS A 269 2.62 -23.35 7.24
N ILE A 270 1.62 -23.10 8.06
CA ILE A 270 0.71 -21.97 7.93
C ILE A 270 0.87 -21.04 9.14
N ASP A 271 0.89 -19.76 8.89
CA ASP A 271 0.84 -18.77 9.96
C ASP A 271 -0.53 -18.83 10.68
N LEU A 272 -0.52 -18.85 12.01
CA LEU A 272 -1.73 -18.95 12.82
C LEU A 272 -2.70 -17.79 12.59
N HIS A 273 -2.16 -16.58 12.43
CA HIS A 273 -2.96 -15.40 12.12
C HIS A 273 -3.70 -15.56 10.79
N ASN A 274 -2.98 -15.99 9.73
CA ASN A 274 -3.57 -16.22 8.41
C ASN A 274 -4.61 -17.33 8.42
N TYR A 275 -4.38 -18.40 9.21
CA TYR A 275 -5.34 -19.47 9.37
C TYR A 275 -6.66 -18.99 10.00
N ILE A 276 -6.59 -18.25 11.12
CA ILE A 276 -7.78 -17.69 11.79
C ILE A 276 -8.49 -16.71 10.84
N LYS A 277 -7.74 -15.86 10.14
CA LYS A 277 -8.28 -14.88 9.19
C LYS A 277 -9.03 -15.56 8.04
N ALA A 278 -8.44 -16.57 7.39
CA ALA A 278 -9.09 -17.33 6.33
C ALA A 278 -10.35 -18.07 6.82
N TYR A 279 -10.25 -18.69 8.00
CA TYR A 279 -11.39 -19.37 8.63
C TYR A 279 -12.57 -18.42 8.82
N CYS A 280 -12.31 -17.20 9.31
CA CYS A 280 -13.34 -16.20 9.57
C CYS A 280 -13.89 -15.60 8.27
N ALA A 281 -13.00 -15.21 7.34
CA ALA A 281 -13.40 -14.62 6.07
C ALA A 281 -14.31 -15.53 5.25
N SER A 282 -14.03 -16.86 5.24
CA SER A 282 -14.87 -17.86 4.56
C SER A 282 -16.31 -17.96 5.11
N ARG A 283 -16.58 -17.36 6.27
CA ARG A 283 -17.87 -17.36 6.99
C ARG A 283 -18.47 -15.96 7.14
N GLY A 284 -17.83 -14.94 6.56
CA GLY A 284 -18.25 -13.55 6.71
C GLY A 284 -18.06 -12.99 8.13
N ILE A 285 -17.20 -13.62 8.95
CA ILE A 285 -16.92 -13.21 10.33
C ILE A 285 -15.70 -12.28 10.33
N THR A 286 -15.80 -11.16 11.04
CA THR A 286 -14.70 -10.20 11.18
C THR A 286 -13.99 -10.35 12.51
N THR A 287 -12.66 -10.39 12.47
CA THR A 287 -11.83 -10.55 13.67
C THR A 287 -10.66 -9.58 13.69
N GLN A 288 -10.26 -9.15 14.88
CA GLN A 288 -9.05 -8.34 15.12
C GLN A 288 -8.18 -9.01 16.18
N LEU A 289 -6.98 -9.41 15.77
CA LEU A 289 -5.99 -9.94 16.70
C LEU A 289 -5.21 -8.79 17.35
N ILE A 290 -5.02 -8.85 18.67
CA ILE A 290 -4.33 -7.83 19.46
C ILE A 290 -3.27 -8.53 20.30
N GLU A 291 -1.99 -8.27 20.02
CA GLU A 291 -0.85 -8.81 20.76
C GLU A 291 -0.68 -8.09 22.10
N GLU A 292 -0.25 -8.83 23.13
CA GLU A 292 -0.07 -8.28 24.48
C GLU A 292 0.90 -7.08 24.53
N LYS A 293 1.93 -7.04 23.68
CA LYS A 293 2.85 -5.91 23.61
C LYS A 293 2.16 -4.58 23.25
N THR A 294 1.01 -4.63 22.56
CA THR A 294 0.22 -3.44 22.20
C THR A 294 -0.37 -2.74 23.44
N LEU A 295 -0.63 -3.49 24.53
CA LEU A 295 -1.25 -2.98 25.73
C LEU A 295 -0.30 -2.10 26.57
N THR A 296 1.00 -2.22 26.37
CA THR A 296 2.05 -1.53 27.14
C THR A 296 2.78 -0.47 26.34
N ASP A 297 2.30 -0.17 25.14
CA ASP A 297 2.93 0.82 24.27
C ASP A 297 2.73 2.24 24.82
N ILE A 298 3.81 3.01 24.81
CA ILE A 298 3.81 4.42 25.25
C ILE A 298 2.92 5.27 24.33
N MET A 299 2.75 4.87 23.06
CA MET A 299 1.97 5.57 22.05
C MET A 299 0.49 5.11 22.07
N LEU A 300 -0.14 5.19 23.24
CA LEU A 300 -1.51 4.66 23.43
C LEU A 300 -2.53 5.33 22.51
N CYS A 301 -2.46 6.65 22.33
CA CYS A 301 -3.39 7.40 21.49
C CYS A 301 -3.37 6.88 20.05
N GLU A 302 -2.18 6.71 19.46
CA GLU A 302 -1.99 6.20 18.13
C GLU A 302 -2.51 4.77 18.01
N LYS A 303 -2.19 3.91 18.98
CA LYS A 303 -2.67 2.51 18.98
C LYS A 303 -4.20 2.42 19.04
N ILE A 304 -4.83 3.25 19.83
CA ILE A 304 -6.29 3.29 19.94
C ILE A 304 -6.92 3.86 18.65
N TRP A 305 -6.31 4.87 18.02
CA TRP A 305 -6.74 5.33 16.71
C TRP A 305 -6.73 4.20 15.67
N TRP A 306 -5.60 3.46 15.55
CA TRP A 306 -5.48 2.33 14.61
C TRP A 306 -6.47 1.21 14.91
N LEU A 307 -6.62 0.85 16.19
CA LEU A 307 -7.58 -0.16 16.61
C LEU A 307 -9.03 0.26 16.32
N SER A 308 -9.36 1.53 16.57
CA SER A 308 -10.70 2.06 16.31
C SER A 308 -11.05 2.04 14.82
N LEU A 309 -10.08 2.37 13.94
CA LEU A 309 -10.25 2.27 12.49
C LEU A 309 -10.48 0.81 12.06
N ALA A 310 -9.65 -0.11 12.54
CA ALA A 310 -9.80 -1.54 12.24
C ALA A 310 -11.18 -2.06 12.66
N ILE A 311 -11.67 -1.68 13.84
CA ILE A 311 -13.00 -2.05 14.32
C ILE A 311 -14.09 -1.47 13.43
N TYR A 312 -14.00 -0.17 13.10
CA TYR A 312 -14.99 0.49 12.25
C TYR A 312 -15.09 -0.17 10.88
N VAL A 313 -13.96 -0.40 10.22
CA VAL A 313 -13.90 -1.02 8.90
C VAL A 313 -14.35 -2.49 8.95
N LYS A 314 -13.96 -3.24 9.97
CA LYS A 314 -14.40 -4.64 10.18
C LYS A 314 -15.86 -4.78 10.54
N SER A 315 -16.51 -3.71 10.98
CA SER A 315 -17.98 -3.68 11.06
C SER A 315 -18.65 -3.46 9.70
N LEU A 316 -17.90 -3.66 8.59
CA LEU A 316 -18.30 -3.49 7.18
C LEU A 316 -18.65 -2.05 6.81
N ARG A 317 -18.07 -1.08 7.50
CA ARG A 317 -18.27 0.35 7.30
C ARG A 317 -17.10 0.99 6.55
N THR A 318 -17.37 2.10 5.87
CA THR A 318 -16.40 2.84 5.05
C THR A 318 -16.05 4.16 5.71
N PRO A 319 -14.79 4.36 6.13
CA PRO A 319 -14.40 5.57 6.87
C PRO A 319 -14.28 6.80 5.96
N TRP A 320 -13.67 6.67 4.78
CA TRP A 320 -13.47 7.73 3.79
C TRP A 320 -13.35 7.15 2.38
N THR A 321 -13.49 8.01 1.38
CA THR A 321 -13.23 7.70 -0.04
C THR A 321 -12.28 8.73 -0.65
N LEU A 322 -11.96 8.60 -1.94
CA LEU A 322 -11.16 9.57 -2.66
C LEU A 322 -12.05 10.58 -3.38
N ALA A 323 -11.67 11.87 -3.28
CA ALA A 323 -12.39 12.94 -3.99
C ALA A 323 -12.21 12.90 -5.51
N SER A 324 -11.12 12.27 -5.99
CA SER A 324 -10.73 12.27 -7.40
C SER A 324 -11.12 11.01 -8.18
N LEU A 325 -11.89 10.09 -7.59
CA LEU A 325 -12.32 8.88 -8.30
C LEU A 325 -13.46 9.16 -9.28
N ASP A 326 -13.28 8.62 -10.49
CA ASP A 326 -14.36 8.58 -11.48
C ASP A 326 -15.29 7.41 -11.19
N GLU A 327 -16.57 7.70 -11.03
CA GLU A 327 -17.64 6.73 -10.71
C GLU A 327 -17.92 5.71 -11.82
N ASN A 328 -17.49 6.00 -13.04
CA ASN A 328 -17.67 5.15 -14.20
C ASN A 328 -16.44 4.32 -14.53
N THR A 329 -15.40 4.42 -13.72
CA THR A 329 -14.15 3.67 -13.90
C THR A 329 -14.07 2.52 -12.91
N ALA A 330 -13.84 1.30 -13.41
CA ALA A 330 -13.51 0.14 -12.59
C ALA A 330 -11.99 0.04 -12.42
N TYR A 331 -11.54 -0.06 -11.17
CA TYR A 331 -10.14 -0.28 -10.86
C TYR A 331 -9.93 -1.69 -10.29
N ALA A 332 -8.99 -2.42 -10.84
CA ALA A 332 -8.68 -3.77 -10.40
C ALA A 332 -7.18 -3.96 -10.15
N GLY A 333 -6.85 -4.87 -9.24
CA GLY A 333 -5.47 -5.30 -8.98
C GLY A 333 -5.33 -6.80 -9.17
N ILE A 334 -4.23 -7.24 -9.76
CA ILE A 334 -3.89 -8.64 -9.93
C ILE A 334 -2.79 -9.02 -8.94
N GLY A 335 -3.08 -9.95 -8.05
CA GLY A 335 -2.13 -10.61 -7.17
C GLY A 335 -2.11 -12.12 -7.43
N TYR A 336 -0.93 -12.73 -7.43
CA TYR A 336 -0.77 -14.17 -7.58
C TYR A 336 -0.26 -14.81 -6.30
N SER A 337 -0.78 -15.98 -5.96
CA SER A 337 -0.22 -16.88 -4.96
C SER A 337 0.20 -18.18 -5.64
N ILE A 338 1.47 -18.50 -5.53
CA ILE A 338 2.01 -19.78 -6.00
C ILE A 338 1.99 -20.73 -4.82
N LEU A 339 1.20 -21.78 -4.90
CA LEU A 339 1.17 -22.81 -3.88
C LEU A 339 2.34 -23.76 -4.08
N SER A 340 3.05 -24.06 -3.00
CA SER A 340 4.05 -25.12 -3.01
C SER A 340 3.38 -26.46 -3.41
N LYS A 341 4.14 -27.26 -4.17
CA LYS A 341 3.71 -28.54 -4.73
C LYS A 341 2.96 -29.43 -3.71
N VAL A 342 1.65 -29.37 -3.72
CA VAL A 342 0.82 -30.42 -3.18
C VAL A 342 0.24 -31.12 -4.40
N ASP A 343 0.55 -32.40 -4.55
CA ASP A 343 0.09 -33.28 -5.65
C ASP A 343 0.61 -32.93 -7.06
N ASN A 344 1.87 -32.53 -7.21
CA ASN A 344 2.52 -32.23 -8.52
C ASN A 344 1.85 -31.15 -9.40
N GLU A 345 0.78 -30.49 -8.94
CA GLU A 345 0.16 -29.37 -9.64
C GLU A 345 0.51 -28.05 -8.96
N GLN A 346 1.08 -27.13 -9.72
CA GLN A 346 1.25 -25.74 -9.26
C GLN A 346 -0.09 -25.03 -9.36
N HIS A 347 -0.77 -24.86 -8.23
CA HIS A 347 -2.00 -24.09 -8.20
C HIS A 347 -1.67 -22.59 -8.07
N VAL A 348 -2.06 -21.81 -9.06
CA VAL A 348 -2.00 -20.36 -9.03
C VAL A 348 -3.38 -19.84 -8.72
N VAL A 349 -3.51 -19.09 -7.65
CA VAL A 349 -4.76 -18.41 -7.31
C VAL A 349 -4.56 -16.93 -7.51
N MET A 350 -5.40 -16.34 -8.33
CA MET A 350 -5.41 -14.92 -8.59
C MET A 350 -6.43 -14.23 -7.70
N GLY A 351 -6.00 -13.21 -6.97
CA GLY A 351 -6.90 -12.31 -6.29
C GLY A 351 -7.20 -11.10 -7.18
N CYS A 352 -8.46 -10.81 -7.39
CA CYS A 352 -8.88 -9.57 -8.01
C CYS A 352 -9.47 -8.67 -6.95
N SER A 353 -8.93 -7.47 -6.83
CA SER A 353 -9.56 -6.43 -6.00
C SER A 353 -10.33 -5.48 -6.90
N HIS A 354 -11.58 -5.26 -6.61
CA HIS A 354 -12.41 -4.30 -7.28
C HIS A 354 -12.64 -3.09 -6.38
N ILE A 355 -12.34 -1.92 -6.86
CA ILE A 355 -12.43 -0.64 -6.15
C ILE A 355 -13.11 0.36 -7.07
N TYR A 356 -14.09 1.08 -6.84
CA TYR A 356 -14.96 1.81 -6.00
C TYR A 356 -15.89 2.68 -6.82
N ASN A 357 -16.98 3.04 -6.22
CA ASN A 357 -17.59 4.33 -6.48
C ASN A 357 -17.21 5.32 -5.35
N ARG A 358 -17.55 6.59 -5.50
CA ARG A 358 -17.32 7.64 -4.50
C ARG A 358 -18.06 7.38 -3.17
N PHE A 359 -18.97 6.41 -3.12
CA PHE A 359 -19.70 6.00 -1.92
C PHE A 359 -19.01 4.88 -1.14
N GLY A 360 -17.84 4.42 -1.56
CA GLY A 360 -17.11 3.31 -0.90
C GLY A 360 -17.75 1.93 -1.10
N GLU A 361 -18.68 1.82 -2.06
CA GLU A 361 -19.27 0.54 -2.44
C GLU A 361 -18.39 -0.18 -3.43
N GLY A 362 -18.31 -1.50 -3.37
CA GLY A 362 -17.62 -2.30 -4.37
C GLY A 362 -16.23 -2.82 -4.01
N LEU A 363 -15.85 -2.78 -2.72
CA LEU A 363 -14.65 -3.48 -2.24
C LEU A 363 -14.87 -4.98 -2.20
N LYS A 364 -14.90 -5.59 -3.35
CA LYS A 364 -15.13 -7.02 -3.46
C LYS A 364 -13.89 -7.71 -4.01
N TYR A 365 -13.59 -8.89 -3.48
CA TYR A 365 -12.59 -9.80 -3.98
C TYR A 365 -13.23 -11.02 -4.59
N LYS A 366 -12.70 -11.43 -5.70
CA LYS A 366 -12.98 -12.75 -6.25
C LYS A 366 -11.67 -13.50 -6.45
N LEU A 367 -11.64 -14.73 -5.98
CA LEU A 367 -10.54 -15.65 -6.23
C LEU A 367 -10.83 -16.40 -7.51
N GLN A 368 -9.87 -16.42 -8.42
CA GLN A 368 -9.95 -17.24 -9.63
C GLN A 368 -8.77 -18.20 -9.65
N LYS A 369 -9.04 -19.49 -9.78
CA LYS A 369 -8.01 -20.50 -10.02
C LYS A 369 -7.55 -20.37 -11.48
N VAL A 370 -6.25 -20.23 -11.70
CA VAL A 370 -5.64 -20.32 -13.03
C VAL A 370 -5.31 -21.77 -13.30
N ASN A 371 -5.99 -22.39 -14.25
CA ASN A 371 -5.86 -23.83 -14.51
C ASN A 371 -4.58 -24.19 -15.28
N ASN A 372 -4.14 -23.33 -16.19
CA ASN A 372 -2.94 -23.56 -17.02
C ASN A 372 -2.04 -22.32 -16.98
N PRO A 373 -1.37 -22.04 -15.84
CA PRO A 373 -0.50 -20.89 -15.73
C PRO A 373 0.74 -21.06 -16.61
N ILE A 374 1.14 -19.99 -17.28
CA ILE A 374 2.39 -19.91 -18.01
C ILE A 374 3.41 -19.27 -17.10
N PHE A 375 4.57 -19.89 -16.91
CA PHE A 375 5.63 -19.35 -16.06
C PHE A 375 6.77 -18.76 -16.88
N ASP A 376 7.36 -17.66 -16.38
CA ASP A 376 8.61 -17.13 -16.92
C ASP A 376 9.83 -17.79 -16.25
N ARG A 377 11.04 -17.39 -16.67
CA ARG A 377 12.31 -17.90 -16.11
C ARG A 377 12.49 -17.56 -14.61
N LYS A 378 11.77 -16.56 -14.10
CA LYS A 378 11.79 -16.14 -12.70
C LYS A 378 10.64 -16.78 -11.91
N ASN A 379 9.95 -17.72 -12.52
CA ASN A 379 8.79 -18.41 -11.93
C ASN A 379 7.60 -17.49 -11.64
N ASN A 380 7.46 -16.36 -12.36
CA ASN A 380 6.27 -15.55 -12.30
C ASN A 380 5.16 -16.17 -13.15
N PRO A 381 3.93 -16.29 -12.62
CA PRO A 381 2.80 -16.83 -13.35
C PRO A 381 2.15 -15.78 -14.26
N TYR A 382 1.62 -16.25 -15.38
CA TYR A 382 0.84 -15.47 -16.35
C TYR A 382 -0.39 -16.24 -16.76
N MET A 383 -1.45 -15.53 -17.14
CA MET A 383 -2.68 -16.11 -17.66
C MET A 383 -2.53 -16.47 -19.16
N SER A 384 -3.20 -17.54 -19.58
CA SER A 384 -3.48 -17.76 -21.00
C SER A 384 -4.51 -16.73 -21.49
N TYR A 385 -4.75 -16.69 -22.81
CA TYR A 385 -5.78 -15.84 -23.40
C TYR A 385 -7.16 -16.12 -22.79
N GLU A 386 -7.55 -17.39 -22.65
CA GLU A 386 -8.85 -17.79 -22.12
C GLU A 386 -9.03 -17.40 -20.67
N GLU A 387 -7.99 -17.57 -19.85
CA GLU A 387 -8.03 -17.16 -18.42
C GLU A 387 -8.08 -15.64 -18.29
N ALA A 388 -7.37 -14.92 -19.15
CA ALA A 388 -7.40 -13.47 -19.21
C ALA A 388 -8.77 -12.93 -19.68
N TYR A 389 -9.40 -13.62 -20.63
CA TYR A 389 -10.76 -13.31 -21.07
C TYR A 389 -11.78 -13.50 -19.93
N LYS A 390 -11.71 -14.62 -19.20
CA LYS A 390 -12.55 -14.87 -18.02
C LYS A 390 -12.32 -13.80 -16.94
N PHE A 391 -11.07 -13.34 -16.78
CA PHE A 391 -10.74 -12.29 -15.83
C PHE A 391 -11.40 -10.96 -16.19
N GLY A 392 -11.37 -10.56 -17.45
CA GLY A 392 -12.08 -9.37 -17.94
C GLY A 392 -13.59 -9.48 -17.69
N THR A 393 -14.19 -10.63 -17.97
CA THR A 393 -15.62 -10.91 -17.68
C THR A 393 -15.91 -10.80 -16.18
N MET A 394 -15.01 -11.27 -15.33
CA MET A 394 -15.17 -11.19 -13.89
C MET A 394 -15.17 -9.75 -13.39
N ILE A 395 -14.28 -8.87 -13.90
CA ILE A 395 -14.25 -7.46 -13.52
C ILE A 395 -15.57 -6.76 -13.87
N GLN A 396 -16.06 -6.94 -15.11
CA GLN A 396 -17.31 -6.29 -15.51
C GLN A 396 -18.52 -6.76 -14.68
N ASN A 397 -18.60 -8.07 -14.36
CA ASN A 397 -19.67 -8.60 -13.52
C ASN A 397 -19.62 -8.05 -12.09
N LEU A 398 -18.43 -8.01 -11.48
CA LEU A 398 -18.27 -7.42 -10.15
C LEU A 398 -18.66 -5.93 -10.10
N PHE A 399 -18.36 -5.19 -11.18
CA PHE A 399 -18.74 -3.79 -11.25
C PHE A 399 -20.26 -3.66 -11.45
N LEU A 400 -20.85 -4.45 -12.35
CA LEU A 400 -22.29 -4.47 -12.57
C LEU A 400 -23.05 -4.85 -11.29
N GLU A 401 -22.61 -5.90 -10.57
CA GLU A 401 -23.20 -6.30 -9.29
C GLU A 401 -23.13 -5.21 -8.20
N SER A 402 -22.17 -4.30 -8.30
CA SER A 402 -21.95 -3.25 -7.30
C SER A 402 -22.62 -1.92 -7.66
N MET A 403 -22.78 -1.65 -8.96
CA MET A 403 -23.14 -0.33 -9.49
C MET A 403 -24.43 -0.32 -10.33
N ASP A 404 -25.02 -1.50 -10.59
CA ASP A 404 -26.17 -1.70 -11.49
C ASP A 404 -25.94 -1.14 -12.92
N LYS A 405 -24.67 -0.94 -13.31
CA LYS A 405 -24.26 -0.47 -14.64
C LYS A 405 -22.88 -1.00 -15.02
N LEU A 406 -22.53 -1.01 -16.29
CA LEU A 406 -21.17 -1.32 -16.75
C LEU A 406 -20.25 -0.10 -16.62
N PRO A 407 -18.95 -0.30 -16.39
CA PRO A 407 -17.98 0.78 -16.39
C PRO A 407 -17.73 1.29 -17.81
N THR A 408 -17.41 2.57 -17.96
CA THR A 408 -16.97 3.13 -19.24
C THR A 408 -15.46 2.98 -19.45
N ARG A 409 -14.73 2.80 -18.36
CA ARG A 409 -13.27 2.62 -18.34
C ARG A 409 -12.88 1.54 -17.33
N VAL A 410 -11.87 0.73 -17.66
CA VAL A 410 -11.29 -0.26 -16.75
C VAL A 410 -9.80 -0.02 -16.62
N VAL A 411 -9.30 0.05 -15.39
CA VAL A 411 -7.88 0.21 -15.06
C VAL A 411 -7.42 -1.00 -14.28
N ILE A 412 -6.40 -1.70 -14.77
CA ILE A 412 -5.89 -2.91 -14.15
C ILE A 412 -4.43 -2.71 -13.76
N HIS A 413 -4.13 -2.91 -12.49
CA HIS A 413 -2.80 -2.83 -11.91
C HIS A 413 -2.23 -4.22 -11.64
N LYS A 414 -0.98 -4.45 -12.03
CA LYS A 414 -0.26 -5.71 -11.84
C LYS A 414 1.20 -5.41 -11.47
N ARG A 415 1.85 -6.32 -10.76
CA ARG A 415 3.28 -6.16 -10.40
C ARG A 415 4.25 -6.70 -11.45
N THR A 416 3.83 -7.69 -12.22
CA THR A 416 4.61 -8.27 -13.30
C THR A 416 4.16 -7.69 -14.65
N HIS A 417 5.01 -7.72 -15.66
CA HIS A 417 4.63 -7.27 -17.01
C HIS A 417 3.41 -8.02 -17.56
N PHE A 418 2.70 -7.42 -18.50
CA PHE A 418 1.61 -8.08 -19.22
C PHE A 418 2.17 -8.78 -20.44
N ARG A 419 1.73 -10.02 -20.69
CA ARG A 419 1.98 -10.75 -21.97
C ARG A 419 0.88 -10.46 -22.96
N ASN A 420 1.17 -10.66 -24.25
CA ASN A 420 0.21 -10.41 -25.32
C ASN A 420 -1.11 -11.17 -25.14
N ASP A 421 -1.06 -12.42 -24.69
CA ASP A 421 -2.25 -13.24 -24.42
C ASP A 421 -3.11 -12.62 -23.31
N GLU A 422 -2.49 -12.11 -22.25
CA GLU A 422 -3.20 -11.41 -21.18
C GLU A 422 -3.82 -10.10 -21.68
N ILE A 423 -3.07 -9.32 -22.47
CA ILE A 423 -3.54 -8.05 -23.04
C ILE A 423 -4.75 -8.30 -23.93
N ASN A 424 -4.62 -9.24 -24.87
CA ASN A 424 -5.67 -9.54 -25.85
C ASN A 424 -6.90 -10.12 -25.17
N GLY A 425 -6.75 -11.12 -24.30
CA GLY A 425 -7.87 -11.75 -23.60
C GLY A 425 -8.68 -10.75 -22.77
N ILE A 426 -8.02 -9.90 -21.98
CA ILE A 426 -8.69 -8.87 -21.19
C ILE A 426 -9.41 -7.86 -22.08
N LYS A 427 -8.72 -7.34 -23.11
CA LYS A 427 -9.29 -6.34 -24.00
C LYS A 427 -10.48 -6.86 -24.78
N ASP A 428 -10.39 -8.08 -25.33
CA ASP A 428 -11.47 -8.68 -26.13
C ASP A 428 -12.70 -8.95 -25.27
N SER A 429 -12.51 -9.42 -24.03
CA SER A 429 -13.61 -9.61 -23.07
C SER A 429 -14.33 -8.29 -22.75
N LEU A 430 -13.57 -7.23 -22.43
CA LEU A 430 -14.14 -5.94 -22.05
C LEU A 430 -14.80 -5.25 -23.27
N LYS A 431 -14.17 -5.35 -24.44
CA LYS A 431 -14.74 -4.83 -25.69
C LYS A 431 -16.04 -5.54 -26.08
N ALA A 432 -16.14 -6.86 -25.88
CA ALA A 432 -17.37 -7.61 -26.09
C ALA A 432 -18.56 -7.09 -25.24
N ALA A 433 -18.27 -6.49 -24.09
CA ALA A 433 -19.25 -5.83 -23.23
C ALA A 433 -19.45 -4.33 -23.54
N GLY A 434 -18.83 -3.80 -24.61
CA GLY A 434 -18.92 -2.39 -24.98
C GLY A 434 -17.99 -1.45 -24.19
N ILE A 435 -17.00 -1.99 -23.47
CA ILE A 435 -16.02 -1.21 -22.71
C ILE A 435 -14.76 -1.04 -23.55
N GLU A 436 -14.56 0.13 -24.14
CA GLU A 436 -13.46 0.40 -25.07
C GLU A 436 -12.21 0.92 -24.39
N THR A 437 -12.34 1.64 -23.28
CA THR A 437 -11.21 2.25 -22.57
C THR A 437 -10.63 1.29 -21.53
N VAL A 438 -9.50 0.67 -21.86
CA VAL A 438 -8.82 -0.32 -21.02
C VAL A 438 -7.38 0.10 -20.79
N GLU A 439 -7.05 0.45 -19.55
CA GLU A 439 -5.70 0.78 -19.09
C GLU A 439 -5.07 -0.45 -18.41
N LEU A 440 -3.95 -0.93 -18.93
CA LEU A 440 -3.19 -2.03 -18.33
C LEU A 440 -1.85 -1.49 -17.84
N LEU A 441 -1.64 -1.47 -16.55
CA LEU A 441 -0.52 -0.81 -15.89
C LEU A 441 0.28 -1.80 -15.03
N THR A 442 1.57 -1.91 -15.30
CA THR A 442 2.49 -2.57 -14.39
C THR A 442 3.02 -1.54 -13.38
N ILE A 443 2.99 -1.91 -12.10
CA ILE A 443 3.48 -1.09 -11.00
C ILE A 443 4.57 -1.85 -10.26
N GLU A 444 5.81 -1.43 -10.42
CA GLU A 444 6.99 -2.10 -9.87
C GLU A 444 7.71 -1.19 -8.89
N PHE A 445 8.36 -1.79 -7.88
CA PHE A 445 9.32 -1.05 -7.08
C PHE A 445 10.61 -0.87 -7.87
N GLU A 446 11.01 0.37 -8.09
CA GLU A 446 12.30 0.68 -8.67
C GLU A 446 13.32 0.89 -7.56
N CYS A 447 13.85 -0.21 -7.01
CA CYS A 447 14.79 -0.15 -5.88
C CYS A 447 16.19 0.33 -6.30
N GLU A 448 16.55 0.19 -7.55
CA GLU A 448 17.88 0.52 -8.07
C GLU A 448 18.00 2.00 -8.45
N ARG A 449 16.91 2.63 -8.85
CA ARG A 449 16.86 4.05 -9.21
C ARG A 449 16.42 4.88 -8.02
N LYS A 450 17.37 5.55 -7.40
CA LYS A 450 17.12 6.54 -6.34
C LYS A 450 17.50 7.92 -6.86
N GLU A 451 16.82 8.34 -7.89
CA GLU A 451 17.05 9.63 -8.53
C GLU A 451 16.52 10.75 -7.65
N LEU A 452 17.22 11.86 -7.64
CA LEU A 452 16.81 13.10 -7.01
C LEU A 452 16.36 14.05 -8.12
N PRO A 453 15.07 14.24 -8.35
CA PRO A 453 14.64 15.24 -9.30
C PRO A 453 14.93 16.63 -8.77
N TYR A 454 15.39 17.48 -9.66
CA TYR A 454 15.61 18.90 -9.41
C TYR A 454 14.32 19.67 -9.71
N ASP A 455 13.95 20.57 -8.83
CA ASP A 455 12.90 21.55 -9.11
C ASP A 455 13.54 22.73 -9.87
N ILE A 456 13.15 22.93 -11.12
CA ILE A 456 13.55 24.07 -11.93
C ILE A 456 12.47 25.15 -11.75
N ASN A 457 12.77 26.18 -11.02
CA ASN A 457 11.87 27.30 -10.83
C ASN A 457 12.43 28.60 -11.47
N ARG A 458 11.65 29.69 -11.44
CA ARG A 458 12.03 31.00 -11.96
C ARG A 458 13.34 31.57 -11.40
N TYR A 459 13.84 31.02 -10.30
CA TYR A 459 15.02 31.50 -9.57
C TYR A 459 16.24 30.60 -9.77
N GLY A 460 16.14 29.61 -10.62
CA GLY A 460 17.22 28.65 -10.90
C GLY A 460 16.95 27.23 -10.40
N VAL A 461 17.99 26.40 -10.49
CA VAL A 461 17.91 25.01 -10.05
C VAL A 461 18.31 24.91 -8.59
N GLY A 462 17.39 24.49 -7.76
CA GLY A 462 17.65 24.25 -6.34
C GLY A 462 17.34 22.82 -5.92
N ILE A 463 18.25 22.18 -5.20
CA ILE A 463 17.97 20.95 -4.47
C ILE A 463 17.32 21.34 -3.12
N HIS A 464 16.27 22.16 -3.19
CA HIS A 464 15.68 22.70 -1.95
C HIS A 464 14.75 21.72 -1.24
N ASN A 465 14.53 20.52 -1.79
CA ASN A 465 13.45 19.65 -1.35
C ASN A 465 13.89 18.19 -1.17
N TYR A 466 15.02 17.98 -0.50
CA TYR A 466 15.33 16.65 -0.04
C TYR A 466 14.67 16.40 1.36
N PRO A 467 14.05 15.23 1.61
CA PRO A 467 13.72 14.18 0.63
C PRO A 467 12.76 14.67 -0.45
N ILE A 468 12.73 13.95 -1.57
CA ILE A 468 11.82 14.28 -2.67
C ILE A 468 10.37 14.42 -2.18
N LYS A 469 9.64 15.35 -2.77
CA LYS A 469 8.21 15.52 -2.50
C LYS A 469 7.43 14.29 -2.97
N ARG A 470 6.55 13.79 -2.12
CA ARG A 470 5.53 12.84 -2.52
C ARG A 470 4.67 13.43 -3.65
N GLY A 471 4.33 12.62 -4.63
CA GLY A 471 3.61 13.07 -5.83
C GLY A 471 4.52 13.52 -6.97
N ALA A 472 5.84 13.63 -6.76
CA ALA A 472 6.75 13.89 -7.87
C ALA A 472 6.72 12.73 -8.88
N TYR A 473 6.75 13.06 -10.18
CA TYR A 473 6.83 12.06 -11.25
C TYR A 473 7.78 12.52 -12.35
N ILE A 474 8.35 11.55 -13.05
CA ILE A 474 9.27 11.76 -14.19
C ILE A 474 8.86 10.84 -15.32
N VAL A 475 8.67 11.38 -16.52
CA VAL A 475 8.36 10.63 -17.73
C VAL A 475 9.67 10.11 -18.33
N ILE A 476 9.81 8.79 -18.41
CA ILE A 476 10.99 8.13 -18.99
C ILE A 476 10.80 7.89 -20.49
N SER A 477 9.62 7.38 -20.88
CA SER A 477 9.21 7.16 -22.27
C SER A 477 7.69 7.37 -22.41
N ASP A 478 7.16 7.23 -23.62
CA ASP A 478 5.72 7.36 -23.88
C ASP A 478 4.86 6.42 -23.05
N ASN A 479 5.41 5.26 -22.67
CA ASN A 479 4.72 4.23 -21.93
C ASN A 479 5.23 4.02 -20.51
N THR A 480 6.29 4.72 -20.08
CA THR A 480 6.93 4.47 -18.79
C THR A 480 7.20 5.77 -18.06
N PHE A 481 6.84 5.83 -16.78
CA PHE A 481 7.17 6.94 -15.90
C PHE A 481 7.49 6.45 -14.48
N LEU A 482 8.21 7.27 -13.74
CA LEU A 482 8.50 7.07 -12.32
C LEU A 482 7.57 7.96 -11.50
N LEU A 483 7.06 7.43 -10.38
CA LEU A 483 6.20 8.15 -9.45
C LEU A 483 6.66 7.93 -8.01
N TRP A 484 6.94 9.00 -7.29
CA TRP A 484 7.26 8.94 -5.86
C TRP A 484 5.97 8.98 -5.03
N THR A 485 5.44 7.82 -4.73
CA THR A 485 4.30 7.68 -3.79
C THR A 485 4.74 7.81 -2.33
N HIS A 486 6.03 7.79 -2.08
CA HIS A 486 6.67 7.89 -0.78
C HIS A 486 7.68 9.03 -0.80
N GLY A 487 7.56 9.98 0.11
CA GLY A 487 8.38 11.18 0.15
C GLY A 487 7.83 12.19 1.13
N VAL A 488 8.36 13.40 1.09
CA VAL A 488 7.90 14.52 1.92
C VAL A 488 6.49 14.93 1.54
N VAL A 489 5.64 15.12 2.54
CA VAL A 489 4.30 15.70 2.38
C VAL A 489 4.35 17.20 2.69
N PRO A 490 4.30 18.08 1.68
CA PRO A 490 4.50 19.52 1.90
C PRO A 490 3.46 20.20 2.76
N SER A 491 2.25 19.61 2.85
CA SER A 491 1.14 20.12 3.67
C SER A 491 1.32 19.86 5.16
N ILE A 492 2.29 19.03 5.56
CA ILE A 492 2.62 18.78 6.95
C ILE A 492 3.86 19.57 7.29
N ARG A 493 3.69 20.56 8.13
CA ARG A 493 4.79 21.36 8.67
C ARG A 493 5.10 20.85 10.07
N ASN A 494 6.36 20.58 10.31
CA ASN A 494 6.94 20.51 11.64
C ASN A 494 7.88 21.71 11.76
N GLU A 495 8.11 22.23 12.95
CA GLU A 495 8.94 23.42 13.22
C GLU A 495 10.35 23.34 12.62
N SER A 496 10.84 22.15 12.28
CA SER A 496 12.18 21.96 11.73
C SER A 496 12.30 21.06 10.51
N LEU A 497 11.36 20.18 10.22
CA LEU A 497 11.47 19.18 9.13
C LEU A 497 10.11 18.82 8.55
N SER A 498 10.03 18.74 7.22
CA SER A 498 8.85 18.21 6.54
C SER A 498 8.65 16.73 6.87
N TYR A 499 7.40 16.29 7.04
CA TYR A 499 7.09 14.90 7.38
C TYR A 499 7.55 13.92 6.31
N TYR A 500 8.35 12.95 6.74
CA TYR A 500 8.79 11.83 5.93
C TYR A 500 8.92 10.55 6.77
N PRO A 501 8.00 9.56 6.63
CA PRO A 501 7.99 8.35 7.46
C PRO A 501 9.13 7.37 7.15
N GLY A 502 9.87 7.56 6.06
CA GLY A 502 11.03 6.75 5.70
C GLY A 502 12.29 7.01 6.51
N GLY A 503 12.27 7.98 7.42
CA GLY A 503 13.42 8.35 8.26
C GLY A 503 14.60 8.79 7.41
N ILE A 504 15.75 8.11 7.55
CA ILE A 504 16.99 8.41 6.83
C ILE A 504 17.08 7.76 5.43
N GLY A 505 16.07 6.99 5.04
CA GLY A 505 16.07 6.33 3.74
C GLY A 505 15.78 7.29 2.58
N ILE A 506 16.40 7.07 1.43
CA ILE A 506 16.06 7.76 0.20
C ILE A 506 14.76 7.17 -0.36
N PRO A 507 13.72 7.98 -0.65
CA PRO A 507 12.50 7.47 -1.26
C PRO A 507 12.79 6.88 -2.63
N ALA A 508 12.40 5.61 -2.83
CA ALA A 508 12.47 4.96 -4.13
C ALA A 508 11.14 5.15 -4.87
N PRO A 509 11.15 5.46 -6.17
CA PRO A 509 9.92 5.59 -6.93
C PRO A 509 9.25 4.24 -7.21
N LEU A 510 7.99 4.31 -7.63
CA LEU A 510 7.36 3.25 -8.39
C LEU A 510 7.67 3.49 -9.87
N LYS A 511 8.01 2.42 -10.60
CA LYS A 511 8.07 2.41 -12.06
C LYS A 511 6.71 1.94 -12.57
N ILE A 512 6.06 2.79 -13.35
CA ILE A 512 4.78 2.49 -13.97
C ILE A 512 5.00 2.32 -15.47
N THR A 513 4.59 1.15 -16.00
CA THR A 513 4.65 0.87 -17.43
C THR A 513 3.26 0.58 -17.95
N ARG A 514 2.84 1.30 -18.99
CA ARG A 514 1.54 1.16 -19.65
C ARG A 514 1.64 0.20 -20.82
N TYR A 515 0.77 -0.79 -20.87
CA TYR A 515 0.66 -1.77 -21.95
C TYR A 515 -0.57 -1.54 -22.84
N SER A 516 -1.58 -0.86 -22.31
CA SER A 516 -2.78 -0.45 -23.04
C SER A 516 -3.36 0.81 -22.41
N GLY A 517 -4.07 1.61 -23.21
CA GLY A 517 -4.77 2.81 -22.77
C GLY A 517 -4.17 4.09 -23.34
N SER A 518 -4.89 5.18 -23.13
CA SER A 518 -4.57 6.52 -23.68
C SER A 518 -4.62 7.64 -22.65
N SER A 519 -4.86 7.33 -21.37
CA SER A 519 -4.91 8.35 -20.31
C SER A 519 -3.57 9.07 -20.17
N THR A 520 -3.61 10.33 -19.78
CA THR A 520 -2.36 11.09 -19.54
C THR A 520 -1.57 10.52 -18.37
N VAL A 521 -0.26 10.71 -18.37
CA VAL A 521 0.61 10.34 -17.24
C VAL A 521 0.11 11.00 -15.96
N GLN A 522 -0.31 12.25 -16.04
CA GLN A 522 -0.83 12.99 -14.89
C GLN A 522 -2.10 12.33 -14.31
N THR A 523 -3.05 11.91 -15.16
CA THR A 523 -4.26 11.20 -14.73
C THR A 523 -3.90 9.90 -14.01
N ILE A 524 -3.07 9.05 -14.63
CA ILE A 524 -2.65 7.78 -14.05
C ILE A 524 -1.88 7.99 -12.73
N ALA A 525 -0.97 8.97 -12.69
CA ALA A 525 -0.20 9.29 -11.50
C ALA A 525 -1.11 9.78 -10.34
N THR A 526 -2.12 10.60 -10.66
CA THR A 526 -3.12 11.08 -9.68
C THR A 526 -3.93 9.92 -9.09
N GLU A 527 -4.39 9.00 -9.93
CA GLU A 527 -5.13 7.80 -9.50
C GLU A 527 -4.27 6.90 -8.61
N ILE A 528 -3.05 6.55 -9.05
CA ILE A 528 -2.13 5.70 -8.28
C ILE A 528 -1.79 6.36 -6.94
N LEU A 529 -1.49 7.66 -6.94
CA LEU A 529 -1.18 8.41 -5.72
C LEU A 529 -2.39 8.44 -4.77
N GLY A 530 -3.59 8.62 -5.30
CA GLY A 530 -4.85 8.57 -4.54
C GLY A 530 -5.03 7.21 -3.86
N PHE A 531 -4.85 6.11 -4.58
CA PHE A 531 -5.00 4.77 -4.01
C PHE A 531 -4.00 4.45 -2.90
N THR A 532 -2.90 5.17 -2.76
CA THR A 532 -2.00 5.02 -1.61
C THR A 532 -2.60 5.53 -0.30
N LYS A 533 -3.74 6.23 -0.34
CA LYS A 533 -4.50 6.68 0.84
C LYS A 533 -5.72 5.82 1.16
N MET A 534 -5.98 4.79 0.34
CA MET A 534 -7.13 3.90 0.48
C MET A 534 -6.83 2.62 1.27
N ASN A 535 -5.73 2.58 1.99
CA ASN A 535 -5.46 1.52 2.95
C ASN A 535 -6.16 1.84 4.29
N TRP A 536 -7.30 1.21 4.52
CA TRP A 536 -8.07 1.39 5.77
C TRP A 536 -7.57 0.52 6.94
N ASN A 537 -6.40 -0.09 6.80
CA ASN A 537 -5.78 -0.85 7.89
C ASN A 537 -4.91 0.03 8.81
N SER A 538 -4.65 1.26 8.42
CA SER A 538 -3.83 2.18 9.21
C SER A 538 -4.15 3.64 8.93
N PHE A 539 -3.87 4.51 9.91
CA PHE A 539 -3.87 5.96 9.74
C PHE A 539 -2.54 6.52 9.25
N ASN A 540 -1.67 5.67 8.69
CA ASN A 540 -0.52 6.21 7.98
C ASN A 540 -1.01 7.15 6.88
N LEU A 541 -0.37 8.31 6.76
CA LEU A 541 -0.77 9.31 5.78
C LEU A 541 -0.89 8.75 4.37
N TYR A 542 -0.09 7.74 4.07
CA TYR A 542 -0.09 7.01 2.80
C TYR A 542 0.65 5.67 2.93
N THR A 543 0.42 4.79 1.98
CA THR A 543 1.21 3.57 1.75
C THR A 543 2.13 3.76 0.54
N LYS A 544 3.16 2.92 0.40
CA LYS A 544 4.03 2.95 -0.78
C LYS A 544 3.32 2.45 -2.03
N LEU A 545 2.56 1.36 -1.88
CA LEU A 545 1.79 0.76 -2.96
C LEU A 545 0.37 1.30 -2.98
N PRO A 546 -0.25 1.43 -4.15
CA PRO A 546 -1.68 1.68 -4.24
C PRO A 546 -2.48 0.52 -3.65
N ALA A 547 -3.64 0.81 -3.08
CA ALA A 547 -4.51 -0.19 -2.44
C ALA A 547 -4.85 -1.36 -3.38
N THR A 548 -5.01 -1.11 -4.68
CA THR A 548 -5.23 -2.14 -5.70
C THR A 548 -4.19 -3.25 -5.69
N ILE A 549 -2.91 -2.91 -5.50
CA ILE A 549 -1.80 -3.87 -5.44
C ILE A 549 -1.64 -4.43 -4.04
N ASP A 550 -1.68 -3.57 -3.01
CA ASP A 550 -1.44 -3.96 -1.62
C ASP A 550 -2.48 -4.98 -1.15
N THR A 551 -3.74 -4.73 -1.46
CA THR A 551 -4.85 -5.61 -1.10
C THR A 551 -4.85 -6.92 -1.88
N SER A 552 -4.53 -6.90 -3.17
CA SER A 552 -4.41 -8.12 -3.97
C SER A 552 -3.29 -9.04 -3.45
N ASN A 553 -2.18 -8.46 -2.99
CA ASN A 553 -1.10 -9.23 -2.36
C ASN A 553 -1.55 -9.86 -1.03
N THR A 554 -2.30 -9.12 -0.20
CA THR A 554 -2.83 -9.63 1.07
C THR A 554 -3.78 -10.80 0.84
N LEU A 555 -4.68 -10.68 -0.14
CA LEU A 555 -5.59 -11.77 -0.51
C LEU A 555 -4.82 -12.98 -1.03
N ALA A 556 -3.82 -12.77 -1.88
CA ALA A 556 -3.00 -13.85 -2.41
C ALA A 556 -2.33 -14.68 -1.29
N GLN A 557 -1.89 -14.05 -0.20
CA GLN A 557 -1.28 -14.73 0.93
C GLN A 557 -2.22 -15.71 1.67
N VAL A 558 -3.52 -15.41 1.72
CA VAL A 558 -4.51 -16.26 2.40
C VAL A 558 -5.32 -17.14 1.45
N SER A 559 -5.18 -16.93 0.15
CA SER A 559 -5.99 -17.60 -0.89
C SER A 559 -5.87 -19.12 -0.87
N HIS A 560 -4.67 -19.65 -0.55
CA HIS A 560 -4.45 -21.08 -0.44
C HIS A 560 -5.31 -21.76 0.64
N LEU A 561 -5.70 -21.03 1.68
CA LEU A 561 -6.58 -21.48 2.73
C LEU A 561 -8.07 -21.40 2.34
N LEU A 562 -8.37 -20.66 1.27
CA LEU A 562 -9.72 -20.44 0.75
C LEU A 562 -10.04 -21.28 -0.50
N ARG A 563 -9.23 -22.28 -0.83
CA ARG A 563 -9.30 -23.09 -2.07
C ARG A 563 -10.71 -23.63 -2.42
N HIS A 564 -11.48 -23.99 -1.39
CA HIS A 564 -12.82 -24.55 -1.57
C HIS A 564 -13.89 -23.48 -1.83
N LYS A 565 -13.48 -22.21 -1.91
CA LYS A 565 -14.34 -21.03 -2.05
C LYS A 565 -13.93 -20.16 -3.24
N SER A 566 -13.27 -20.74 -4.25
CA SER A 566 -12.70 -20.01 -5.40
C SER A 566 -13.72 -19.21 -6.22
N GLU A 567 -15.00 -19.57 -6.16
CA GLU A 567 -16.07 -18.83 -6.87
C GLU A 567 -16.77 -17.79 -6.00
N GLN A 568 -16.46 -17.77 -4.70
CA GLN A 568 -17.10 -16.86 -3.75
C GLN A 568 -16.51 -15.45 -3.88
N THR A 569 -17.39 -14.45 -3.88
CA THR A 569 -17.01 -13.05 -3.73
C THR A 569 -16.90 -12.72 -2.25
N PHE A 570 -15.81 -12.07 -1.89
CA PHE A 570 -15.52 -11.66 -0.51
C PHE A 570 -15.50 -10.14 -0.40
N ASP A 571 -15.93 -9.62 0.74
CA ASP A 571 -15.70 -8.23 1.09
C ASP A 571 -14.24 -8.03 1.52
N TYR A 572 -13.59 -6.99 1.02
CA TYR A 572 -12.21 -6.64 1.38
C TYR A 572 -11.99 -6.50 2.89
N ARG A 573 -12.97 -5.93 3.57
CA ARG A 573 -12.92 -5.64 5.01
C ARG A 573 -12.77 -6.88 5.88
N LEU A 574 -13.04 -8.07 5.33
CA LEU A 574 -12.78 -9.35 5.99
C LEU A 574 -11.26 -9.68 6.07
N PHE A 575 -10.43 -9.04 5.22
CA PHE A 575 -9.01 -9.34 5.09
C PHE A 575 -8.08 -8.24 5.65
N ILE A 576 -8.63 -7.14 6.09
CA ILE A 576 -7.89 -6.06 6.76
C ILE A 576 -7.33 -6.51 8.12
#